data_6936cfe574d27e289c3cd88105164f89
#
_entry.id   6936cfe574d27e289c3cd88105164f89
#
_cell.length_a   1.000
_cell.length_b   1.000
_cell.length_c   1.000
_cell.angle_alpha   90.00
_cell.angle_beta   90.00
_cell.angle_gamma   90.00
#
_symmetry.space_group_name_H-M   'P 1'
#
loop_
_entity.id
_entity.type
_entity.pdbx_description
1 polymer ?
#
loop_
_entity_poly.entity_id
_entity_poly.type
_entity_poly.pdbx_seq_one_letter_code
_entity_poly.pdbx_strand_id
1 'polypeptide(L)'
;CSYCIVPYVRGREKSREPKEIIMEIERLVKDGVKEVMLLGQNVNSYGKNLSVPVTFAELLQEVEKIDGLERIRFMTPHPKDLSDDLIDVMSKSKKICNHVHLPVQSGSSRLLKLMNRNYTKEHYLELVDKIRSKMPDVSLTTDIIVGFPGETEEDFEETLDVVRKAKYDSAYTFIYSKRTGTPAAAMENQVPEDVVKNRFNRLLETVNEVSRSISNRYEGTVQQVLVEDVDDHDASYVTGRMTNNILVHFPGSKDLIGTLVNVRLTECRGFYYMGEQENA
;
A
#
# COMPACT_ATOMS: atom_id res chain seq x y z
N CYS A 1 -4.37 -9.63 -15.29
CA CYS A 1 -3.62 -10.69 -14.60
C CYS A 1 -4.26 -12.05 -14.89
N SER A 2 -3.45 -13.11 -15.09
CA SER A 2 -3.94 -14.44 -15.46
C SER A 2 -4.74 -15.17 -14.36
N TYR A 3 -4.64 -14.72 -13.12
CA TYR A 3 -5.28 -15.31 -11.94
C TYR A 3 -6.45 -14.48 -11.38
N CYS A 4 -6.71 -13.29 -11.94
CA CYS A 4 -7.69 -12.36 -11.38
C CYS A 4 -9.08 -12.58 -11.95
N ILE A 5 -10.07 -12.71 -11.06
CA ILE A 5 -11.47 -12.85 -11.44
C ILE A 5 -12.19 -11.49 -11.69
N VAL A 6 -11.57 -10.39 -11.24
CA VAL A 6 -12.19 -9.06 -11.27
C VAL A 6 -12.69 -8.64 -12.65
N PRO A 7 -11.95 -8.82 -13.78
CA PRO A 7 -12.46 -8.45 -15.10
C PRO A 7 -13.76 -9.16 -15.49
N TYR A 8 -13.97 -10.36 -14.96
CA TYR A 8 -15.17 -11.16 -15.26
C TYR A 8 -16.38 -10.75 -14.42
N VAL A 9 -16.16 -10.19 -13.23
CA VAL A 9 -17.26 -9.83 -12.30
C VAL A 9 -17.55 -8.33 -12.25
N ARG A 10 -16.57 -7.47 -12.60
CA ARG A 10 -16.73 -6.00 -12.59
C ARG A 10 -16.66 -5.36 -13.99
N GLY A 11 -16.22 -6.12 -15.00
CA GLY A 11 -16.06 -5.61 -16.36
C GLY A 11 -14.84 -4.70 -16.54
N ARG A 12 -14.91 -3.78 -17.50
CA ARG A 12 -13.81 -2.85 -17.83
C ARG A 12 -13.72 -1.71 -16.82
N GLU A 13 -12.52 -1.24 -16.59
CA GLU A 13 -12.25 -0.05 -15.77
C GLU A 13 -12.99 1.18 -16.32
N LYS A 14 -13.54 1.97 -15.40
CA LYS A 14 -14.20 3.24 -15.70
C LYS A 14 -13.68 4.29 -14.72
N SER A 15 -13.09 5.34 -15.26
CA SER A 15 -12.70 6.51 -14.48
C SER A 15 -13.91 7.43 -14.31
N ARG A 16 -14.06 7.99 -13.12
CA ARG A 16 -15.01 9.07 -12.85
C ARG A 16 -14.41 10.39 -13.33
N GLU A 17 -15.27 11.34 -13.71
CA GLU A 17 -14.81 12.67 -14.08
C GLU A 17 -14.10 13.38 -12.89
N PRO A 18 -12.96 14.08 -13.12
CA PRO A 18 -12.23 14.74 -12.04
C PRO A 18 -13.11 15.69 -11.23
N LYS A 19 -13.98 16.45 -11.91
CA LYS A 19 -14.90 17.39 -11.28
C LYS A 19 -15.83 16.72 -10.27
N GLU A 20 -16.32 15.53 -10.56
CA GLU A 20 -17.22 14.78 -9.65
C GLU A 20 -16.46 14.32 -8.40
N ILE A 21 -15.20 13.89 -8.56
CA ILE A 21 -14.35 13.48 -7.45
C ILE A 21 -14.05 14.68 -6.54
N ILE A 22 -13.66 15.81 -7.12
CA ILE A 22 -13.36 17.04 -6.37
C ILE A 22 -14.59 17.51 -5.59
N MET A 23 -15.75 17.61 -6.24
CA MET A 23 -17.01 18.02 -5.58
C MET A 23 -17.41 17.08 -4.45
N GLU A 24 -17.19 15.78 -4.59
CA GLU A 24 -17.45 14.81 -3.51
C GLU A 24 -16.52 15.04 -2.32
N ILE A 25 -15.21 15.21 -2.57
CA ILE A 25 -14.22 15.45 -1.51
C ILE A 25 -14.49 16.77 -0.80
N GLU A 26 -14.80 17.84 -1.54
CA GLU A 26 -15.16 19.15 -0.96
C GLU A 26 -16.38 19.05 -0.03
N ARG A 27 -17.37 18.24 -0.41
CA ARG A 27 -18.53 17.98 0.47
C ARG A 27 -18.14 17.23 1.73
N LEU A 28 -17.34 16.16 1.59
CA LEU A 28 -16.85 15.39 2.74
C LEU A 28 -16.02 16.24 3.70
N VAL A 29 -15.19 17.14 3.18
CA VAL A 29 -14.41 18.07 4.01
C VAL A 29 -15.32 19.05 4.76
N LYS A 30 -16.39 19.57 4.13
CA LYS A 30 -17.40 20.39 4.83
C LYS A 30 -18.10 19.63 5.95
N ASP A 31 -18.25 18.31 5.82
CA ASP A 31 -18.79 17.43 6.84
C ASP A 31 -17.75 17.03 7.91
N GLY A 32 -16.52 17.59 7.85
CA GLY A 32 -15.45 17.41 8.84
C GLY A 32 -14.43 16.33 8.52
N VAL A 33 -14.50 15.66 7.36
CA VAL A 33 -13.53 14.65 6.95
C VAL A 33 -12.16 15.27 6.73
N LYS A 34 -11.11 14.69 7.32
CA LYS A 34 -9.72 15.14 7.27
C LYS A 34 -8.84 14.35 6.31
N GLU A 35 -9.17 13.09 6.09
CA GLU A 35 -8.41 12.19 5.22
C GLU A 35 -9.35 11.52 4.22
N VAL A 36 -8.91 11.40 2.97
CA VAL A 36 -9.60 10.62 1.93
C VAL A 36 -8.68 9.54 1.38
N MET A 37 -9.27 8.39 1.05
CA MET A 37 -8.56 7.30 0.37
C MET A 37 -9.14 7.10 -1.03
N LEU A 38 -8.33 7.32 -2.05
CA LEU A 38 -8.70 7.08 -3.44
C LEU A 38 -8.50 5.60 -3.78
N LEU A 39 -9.57 4.95 -4.21
CA LEU A 39 -9.60 3.52 -4.47
C LEU A 39 -9.83 3.22 -5.96
N GLY A 40 -9.13 2.20 -6.45
CA GLY A 40 -9.30 1.65 -7.79
C GLY A 40 -8.60 0.30 -7.90
N GLN A 41 -8.92 -0.50 -8.94
CA GLN A 41 -8.23 -1.77 -9.19
C GLN A 41 -6.80 -1.58 -9.73
N ASN A 42 -6.57 -0.47 -10.40
CA ASN A 42 -5.28 0.06 -10.84
C ASN A 42 -5.41 1.58 -10.80
N VAL A 43 -5.28 2.17 -9.61
CA VAL A 43 -5.58 3.59 -9.38
C VAL A 43 -4.73 4.52 -10.26
N ASN A 44 -3.49 4.15 -10.53
CA ASN A 44 -2.58 4.96 -11.33
C ASN A 44 -2.78 4.82 -12.86
N SER A 45 -3.75 4.01 -13.30
CA SER A 45 -4.27 4.03 -14.68
C SER A 45 -5.45 4.99 -14.87
N TYR A 46 -5.83 5.73 -13.84
CA TYR A 46 -6.93 6.70 -13.87
C TYR A 46 -6.86 7.63 -15.08
N GLY A 47 -8.02 7.93 -15.60
CA GLY A 47 -8.25 8.95 -16.61
C GLY A 47 -7.99 8.52 -18.06
N LYS A 48 -7.37 7.35 -18.30
CA LYS A 48 -7.06 6.85 -19.66
C LYS A 48 -8.30 6.65 -20.55
N ASN A 49 -9.47 6.48 -19.94
CA ASN A 49 -10.74 6.22 -20.63
C ASN A 49 -11.74 7.39 -20.52
N LEU A 50 -11.28 8.56 -20.06
CA LEU A 50 -12.04 9.80 -20.11
C LEU A 50 -12.03 10.41 -21.51
N SER A 51 -13.02 11.22 -21.83
CA SER A 51 -13.12 11.95 -23.10
C SER A 51 -11.95 12.91 -23.32
N VAL A 52 -11.49 13.53 -22.24
CA VAL A 52 -10.23 14.27 -22.16
C VAL A 52 -9.35 13.51 -21.17
N PRO A 53 -8.25 12.88 -21.64
CA PRO A 53 -7.35 12.16 -20.75
C PRO A 53 -6.78 13.04 -19.64
N VAL A 54 -6.82 12.54 -18.40
CA VAL A 54 -6.23 13.17 -17.23
C VAL A 54 -5.42 12.11 -16.49
N THR A 55 -4.21 12.42 -16.10
CA THR A 55 -3.37 11.49 -15.34
C THR A 55 -3.78 11.43 -13.88
N PHE A 56 -3.42 10.35 -13.19
CA PHE A 56 -3.64 10.25 -11.75
C PHE A 56 -2.83 11.30 -10.97
N ALA A 57 -1.64 11.64 -11.46
CA ALA A 57 -0.81 12.71 -10.89
C ALA A 57 -1.52 14.07 -10.96
N GLU A 58 -2.12 14.41 -12.10
CA GLU A 58 -2.91 15.65 -12.26
C GLU A 58 -4.14 15.66 -11.34
N LEU A 59 -4.85 14.52 -11.22
CA LEU A 59 -5.97 14.42 -10.28
C LEU A 59 -5.50 14.69 -8.84
N LEU A 60 -4.39 14.09 -8.40
CA LEU A 60 -3.86 14.30 -7.06
C LEU A 60 -3.49 15.77 -6.80
N GLN A 61 -2.91 16.44 -7.78
CA GLN A 61 -2.60 17.89 -7.68
C GLN A 61 -3.86 18.75 -7.51
N GLU A 62 -4.97 18.38 -8.16
CA GLU A 62 -6.26 19.09 -7.97
C GLU A 62 -6.85 18.78 -6.58
N VAL A 63 -6.83 17.52 -6.14
CA VAL A 63 -7.30 17.13 -4.81
C VAL A 63 -6.50 17.81 -3.70
N GLU A 64 -5.19 18.00 -3.88
CA GLU A 64 -4.33 18.69 -2.91
C GLU A 64 -4.73 20.14 -2.67
N LYS A 65 -5.36 20.81 -3.65
CA LYS A 65 -5.81 22.22 -3.52
C LYS A 65 -7.03 22.38 -2.62
N ILE A 66 -7.73 21.30 -2.25
CA ILE A 66 -8.94 21.36 -1.45
C ILE A 66 -8.60 21.83 -0.03
N ASP A 67 -9.11 22.99 0.35
CA ASP A 67 -8.92 23.55 1.69
C ASP A 67 -9.65 22.69 2.74
N GLY A 68 -8.99 22.46 3.88
CA GLY A 68 -9.51 21.66 5.00
C GLY A 68 -9.29 20.15 4.85
N LEU A 69 -8.92 19.66 3.65
CA LEU A 69 -8.39 18.31 3.49
C LEU A 69 -6.94 18.28 3.98
N GLU A 70 -6.65 17.37 4.90
CA GLU A 70 -5.33 17.26 5.55
C GLU A 70 -4.48 16.15 4.95
N ARG A 71 -5.11 15.02 4.57
CA ARG A 71 -4.41 13.82 4.09
C ARG A 71 -5.09 13.19 2.88
N ILE A 72 -4.25 12.70 1.98
CA ILE A 72 -4.64 11.96 0.78
C ILE A 72 -3.93 10.62 0.79
N ARG A 73 -4.70 9.53 0.75
CA ARG A 73 -4.19 8.17 0.52
C ARG A 73 -4.73 7.60 -0.77
N PHE A 74 -4.02 6.67 -1.32
CA PHE A 74 -4.53 5.84 -2.41
C PHE A 74 -3.99 4.41 -2.28
N MET A 75 -4.73 3.47 -2.84
CA MET A 75 -4.39 2.06 -2.79
C MET A 75 -4.28 1.47 -4.20
N THR A 76 -3.55 0.35 -4.28
CA THR A 76 -3.41 -0.47 -5.49
C THR A 76 -2.84 0.24 -6.73
N PRO A 77 -1.76 1.05 -6.60
CA PRO A 77 -1.00 1.41 -7.78
C PRO A 77 -0.36 0.15 -8.37
N HIS A 78 -0.35 0.07 -9.70
CA HIS A 78 0.27 -1.03 -10.41
C HIS A 78 1.70 -0.64 -10.83
N PRO A 79 2.74 -1.47 -10.59
CA PRO A 79 4.14 -1.12 -10.92
C PRO A 79 4.34 -0.67 -12.35
N LYS A 80 3.65 -1.30 -13.31
CA LYS A 80 3.70 -0.94 -14.73
C LYS A 80 3.29 0.51 -15.02
N ASP A 81 2.34 1.05 -14.28
CA ASP A 81 1.73 2.37 -14.54
C ASP A 81 2.22 3.44 -13.55
N LEU A 82 3.22 3.14 -12.70
CA LEU A 82 3.82 4.09 -11.78
C LEU A 82 4.80 4.99 -12.53
N SER A 83 4.35 6.20 -12.86
CA SER A 83 5.13 7.17 -13.63
C SER A 83 6.05 8.02 -12.74
N ASP A 84 7.08 8.60 -13.36
CA ASP A 84 7.98 9.55 -12.70
C ASP A 84 7.24 10.78 -12.20
N ASP A 85 6.27 11.28 -12.97
CA ASP A 85 5.43 12.42 -12.61
C ASP A 85 4.62 12.12 -11.34
N LEU A 86 4.08 10.89 -11.20
CA LEU A 86 3.36 10.50 -10.00
C LEU A 86 4.28 10.47 -8.78
N ILE A 87 5.48 9.89 -8.92
CA ILE A 87 6.47 9.87 -7.83
C ILE A 87 6.88 11.30 -7.46
N ASP A 88 7.04 12.20 -8.45
CA ASP A 88 7.38 13.61 -8.22
C ASP A 88 6.25 14.36 -7.48
N VAL A 89 5.00 14.15 -7.87
CA VAL A 89 3.85 14.73 -7.18
C VAL A 89 3.80 14.24 -5.73
N MET A 90 3.93 12.93 -5.51
CA MET A 90 3.95 12.35 -4.16
C MET A 90 5.07 12.95 -3.30
N SER A 91 6.28 13.08 -3.83
CA SER A 91 7.45 13.57 -3.09
C SER A 91 7.37 15.05 -2.70
N LYS A 92 6.60 15.85 -3.45
CA LYS A 92 6.45 17.30 -3.23
C LYS A 92 5.20 17.66 -2.44
N SER A 93 4.25 16.75 -2.38
CA SER A 93 2.97 16.98 -1.70
C SER A 93 3.15 17.07 -0.19
N LYS A 94 2.33 17.94 0.42
CA LYS A 94 2.22 18.05 1.88
C LYS A 94 1.06 17.24 2.45
N LYS A 95 0.13 16.79 1.59
CA LYS A 95 -1.09 16.08 1.99
C LYS A 95 -1.05 14.59 1.61
N ILE A 96 -0.33 14.23 0.54
CA ILE A 96 -0.20 12.82 0.16
C ILE A 96 0.62 12.10 1.23
N CYS A 97 0.04 11.05 1.76
CA CYS A 97 0.62 10.27 2.85
C CYS A 97 1.88 9.50 2.40
N ASN A 98 2.87 9.39 3.28
CA ASN A 98 4.15 8.71 3.05
C ASN A 98 4.00 7.17 3.07
N HIS A 99 3.04 6.65 2.34
CA HIS A 99 2.76 5.23 2.21
C HIS A 99 2.48 4.87 0.76
N VAL A 100 3.19 3.87 0.26
CA VAL A 100 2.97 3.32 -1.08
C VAL A 100 2.75 1.82 -0.97
N HIS A 101 1.55 1.37 -1.31
CA HIS A 101 1.25 -0.05 -1.45
C HIS A 101 1.51 -0.48 -2.89
N LEU A 102 2.65 -1.14 -3.15
CA LEU A 102 3.10 -1.51 -4.50
C LEU A 102 3.16 -3.04 -4.66
N PRO A 103 2.08 -3.69 -5.12
CA PRO A 103 1.98 -5.14 -5.23
C PRO A 103 2.99 -5.74 -6.22
N VAL A 104 4.00 -6.46 -5.74
CA VAL A 104 4.98 -7.16 -6.59
C VAL A 104 4.45 -8.48 -7.12
N GLN A 105 3.65 -9.19 -6.33
CA GLN A 105 3.06 -10.50 -6.54
C GLN A 105 4.07 -11.65 -6.56
N SER A 106 5.21 -11.53 -7.27
CA SER A 106 6.32 -12.47 -7.29
C SER A 106 7.63 -11.72 -7.58
N GLY A 107 8.73 -12.23 -7.08
CA GLY A 107 10.08 -11.73 -7.40
C GLY A 107 10.68 -12.35 -8.66
N SER A 108 10.03 -13.32 -9.29
CA SER A 108 10.52 -13.95 -10.51
C SER A 108 9.94 -13.30 -11.77
N SER A 109 10.79 -12.74 -12.62
CA SER A 109 10.38 -12.18 -13.91
C SER A 109 9.69 -13.22 -14.82
N ARG A 110 10.05 -14.50 -14.70
CA ARG A 110 9.40 -15.60 -15.40
C ARG A 110 7.95 -15.79 -14.91
N LEU A 111 7.73 -15.83 -13.60
CA LEU A 111 6.38 -15.94 -13.03
C LEU A 111 5.55 -14.68 -13.30
N LEU A 112 6.10 -13.50 -13.18
CA LEU A 112 5.43 -12.26 -13.52
C LEU A 112 4.88 -12.27 -14.94
N LYS A 113 5.63 -12.82 -15.90
CA LYS A 113 5.16 -13.03 -17.27
C LYS A 113 4.00 -14.03 -17.35
N LEU A 114 4.04 -15.15 -16.62
CA LEU A 114 2.95 -16.12 -16.54
C LEU A 114 1.71 -15.53 -15.87
N MET A 115 1.90 -14.67 -14.87
CA MET A 115 0.84 -13.91 -14.21
C MET A 115 0.24 -12.81 -15.08
N ASN A 116 0.77 -12.61 -16.30
CA ASN A 116 0.44 -11.49 -17.21
C ASN A 116 0.68 -10.13 -16.52
N ARG A 117 1.83 -10.02 -15.85
CA ARG A 117 2.35 -8.77 -15.28
C ARG A 117 3.41 -8.22 -16.24
N ASN A 118 3.21 -7.01 -16.76
CA ASN A 118 4.06 -6.43 -17.80
C ASN A 118 5.22 -5.62 -17.20
N TYR A 119 5.95 -6.20 -16.26
CA TYR A 119 7.19 -5.68 -15.67
C TYR A 119 8.07 -6.84 -15.21
N THR A 120 9.36 -6.57 -15.02
CA THR A 120 10.34 -7.52 -14.50
C THR A 120 10.70 -7.22 -13.05
N LYS A 121 11.42 -8.15 -12.41
CA LYS A 121 12.02 -7.99 -11.07
C LYS A 121 12.89 -6.73 -11.02
N GLU A 122 13.75 -6.56 -12.01
CA GLU A 122 14.71 -5.45 -12.09
C GLU A 122 13.97 -4.10 -12.14
N HIS A 123 13.01 -3.99 -13.07
CA HIS A 123 12.18 -2.78 -13.18
C HIS A 123 11.44 -2.46 -11.88
N TYR A 124 10.92 -3.50 -11.20
CA TYR A 124 10.25 -3.31 -9.93
C TYR A 124 11.19 -2.75 -8.84
N LEU A 125 12.40 -3.30 -8.73
CA LEU A 125 13.41 -2.81 -7.78
C LEU A 125 13.90 -1.39 -8.12
N GLU A 126 14.07 -1.07 -9.40
CA GLU A 126 14.36 0.31 -9.85
C GLU A 126 13.26 1.30 -9.42
N LEU A 127 11.98 0.90 -9.50
CA LEU A 127 10.87 1.74 -9.00
C LEU A 127 10.95 1.94 -7.49
N VAL A 128 11.25 0.87 -6.74
CA VAL A 128 11.44 0.95 -5.27
C VAL A 128 12.55 1.91 -4.92
N ASP A 129 13.70 1.80 -5.59
CA ASP A 129 14.86 2.68 -5.36
C ASP A 129 14.53 4.14 -5.71
N LYS A 130 13.82 4.36 -6.82
CA LYS A 130 13.36 5.69 -7.23
C LYS A 130 12.41 6.32 -6.22
N ILE A 131 11.42 5.56 -5.74
CA ILE A 131 10.50 6.04 -4.71
C ILE A 131 11.29 6.43 -3.45
N ARG A 132 12.18 5.57 -2.95
CA ARG A 132 12.95 5.83 -1.74
C ARG A 132 13.94 6.99 -1.89
N SER A 133 14.53 7.16 -3.06
CA SER A 133 15.43 8.29 -3.31
C SER A 133 14.71 9.65 -3.23
N LYS A 134 13.43 9.69 -3.61
CA LYS A 134 12.61 10.90 -3.57
C LYS A 134 11.83 11.06 -2.27
N MET A 135 11.52 9.95 -1.59
CA MET A 135 10.74 9.89 -0.36
C MET A 135 11.46 8.95 0.64
N PRO A 136 12.54 9.42 1.31
CA PRO A 136 13.37 8.55 2.18
C PRO A 136 12.58 7.88 3.32
N ASP A 137 11.56 8.55 3.87
CA ASP A 137 10.74 8.08 4.98
C ASP A 137 9.47 7.32 4.54
N VAL A 138 9.36 6.98 3.24
CA VAL A 138 8.20 6.27 2.72
C VAL A 138 8.07 4.87 3.34
N SER A 139 6.87 4.52 3.76
CA SER A 139 6.50 3.14 4.07
C SER A 139 6.09 2.42 2.79
N LEU A 140 6.75 1.31 2.51
CA LEU A 140 6.43 0.46 1.37
C LEU A 140 5.74 -0.82 1.86
N THR A 141 4.59 -1.10 1.29
CA THR A 141 3.88 -2.37 1.48
C THR A 141 3.61 -3.04 0.14
N THR A 142 3.41 -4.35 0.16
CA THR A 142 3.25 -5.14 -1.07
C THR A 142 2.30 -6.32 -0.87
N ASP A 143 1.89 -6.93 -1.98
CA ASP A 143 1.25 -8.25 -2.02
C ASP A 143 2.20 -9.27 -2.63
N ILE A 144 2.24 -10.48 -2.07
CA ILE A 144 3.03 -11.62 -2.57
C ILE A 144 2.17 -12.87 -2.61
N ILE A 145 2.19 -13.57 -3.73
CA ILE A 145 1.49 -14.84 -3.93
C ILE A 145 2.51 -15.96 -4.05
N VAL A 146 2.36 -17.00 -3.23
CA VAL A 146 3.15 -18.24 -3.27
C VAL A 146 2.33 -19.39 -3.85
N GLY A 147 3.00 -20.31 -4.54
CA GLY A 147 2.36 -21.49 -5.09
C GLY A 147 1.57 -21.22 -6.38
N PHE A 148 1.92 -20.15 -7.11
CA PHE A 148 1.36 -19.92 -8.44
C PHE A 148 1.73 -21.09 -9.37
N PRO A 149 0.81 -21.55 -10.26
CA PRO A 149 1.08 -22.68 -11.14
C PRO A 149 2.39 -22.56 -11.91
N GLY A 150 3.25 -23.56 -11.79
CA GLY A 150 4.57 -23.60 -12.40
C GLY A 150 5.67 -22.88 -11.64
N GLU A 151 5.41 -22.40 -10.41
CA GLU A 151 6.44 -21.83 -9.55
C GLU A 151 7.49 -22.90 -9.19
N THR A 152 8.76 -22.64 -9.52
CA THR A 152 9.91 -23.45 -9.11
C THR A 152 10.49 -22.96 -7.80
N GLU A 153 11.47 -23.71 -7.25
CA GLU A 153 12.19 -23.24 -6.06
C GLU A 153 13.03 -22.00 -6.34
N GLU A 154 13.63 -21.93 -7.52
CA GLU A 154 14.40 -20.76 -7.96
C GLU A 154 13.53 -19.51 -8.07
N ASP A 155 12.32 -19.61 -8.61
CA ASP A 155 11.36 -18.50 -8.65
C ASP A 155 10.99 -18.00 -7.25
N PHE A 156 10.81 -18.95 -6.32
CA PHE A 156 10.50 -18.62 -4.95
C PHE A 156 11.68 -17.93 -4.25
N GLU A 157 12.92 -18.41 -4.44
CA GLU A 157 14.12 -17.75 -3.91
C GLU A 157 14.30 -16.34 -4.47
N GLU A 158 14.00 -16.11 -5.75
CA GLU A 158 13.96 -14.76 -6.32
C GLU A 158 12.94 -13.86 -5.63
N THR A 159 11.80 -14.42 -5.20
CA THR A 159 10.79 -13.67 -4.42
C THR A 159 11.32 -13.29 -3.05
N LEU A 160 12.01 -14.18 -2.33
CA LEU A 160 12.67 -13.87 -1.06
C LEU A 160 13.78 -12.81 -1.24
N ASP A 161 14.54 -12.87 -2.33
CA ASP A 161 15.55 -11.86 -2.66
C ASP A 161 14.93 -10.46 -2.85
N VAL A 162 13.80 -10.36 -3.53
CA VAL A 162 13.07 -9.09 -3.67
C VAL A 162 12.60 -8.57 -2.30
N VAL A 163 12.09 -9.43 -1.43
CA VAL A 163 11.67 -9.02 -0.07
C VAL A 163 12.84 -8.41 0.70
N ARG A 164 14.01 -9.05 0.66
CA ARG A 164 15.22 -8.56 1.35
C ARG A 164 15.75 -7.24 0.77
N LYS A 165 15.69 -7.08 -0.56
CA LYS A 165 16.17 -5.86 -1.26
C LYS A 165 15.20 -4.69 -1.10
N ALA A 166 13.91 -4.94 -1.30
CA ALA A 166 12.88 -3.90 -1.22
C ALA A 166 12.65 -3.42 0.22
N LYS A 167 12.94 -4.23 1.25
CA LYS A 167 12.81 -3.88 2.67
C LYS A 167 11.42 -3.34 2.99
N TYR A 168 10.39 -4.13 2.72
CA TYR A 168 9.00 -3.74 2.98
C TYR A 168 8.73 -3.52 4.47
N ASP A 169 7.94 -2.51 4.78
CA ASP A 169 7.40 -2.30 6.14
C ASP A 169 6.41 -3.41 6.51
N SER A 170 5.64 -3.86 5.53
CA SER A 170 4.73 -5.00 5.65
C SER A 170 4.46 -5.61 4.29
N ALA A 171 4.16 -6.91 4.27
CA ALA A 171 3.70 -7.60 3.07
C ALA A 171 2.44 -8.40 3.37
N TYR A 172 1.43 -8.27 2.52
CA TYR A 172 0.27 -9.15 2.52
C TYR A 172 0.63 -10.38 1.71
N THR A 173 0.69 -11.52 2.38
CA THR A 173 1.14 -12.79 1.81
C THR A 173 -0.04 -13.72 1.57
N PHE A 174 -0.11 -14.30 0.39
CA PHE A 174 -1.21 -15.14 -0.04
C PHE A 174 -0.70 -16.46 -0.60
N ILE A 175 -1.41 -17.54 -0.34
CA ILE A 175 -1.30 -18.77 -1.10
C ILE A 175 -2.19 -18.63 -2.34
N TYR A 176 -1.66 -19.00 -3.52
CA TYR A 176 -2.45 -19.01 -4.73
C TYR A 176 -3.75 -19.79 -4.55
N SER A 177 -4.86 -19.20 -4.89
CA SER A 177 -6.18 -19.81 -4.83
C SER A 177 -6.79 -19.88 -6.24
N LYS A 178 -7.11 -21.07 -6.67
CA LYS A 178 -7.79 -21.33 -7.95
C LYS A 178 -9.09 -20.56 -8.03
N ARG A 179 -9.25 -19.74 -9.09
CA ARG A 179 -10.49 -19.02 -9.41
C ARG A 179 -11.04 -19.58 -10.72
N THR A 180 -12.16 -20.28 -10.64
CA THR A 180 -12.81 -20.89 -11.81
C THR A 180 -12.98 -19.87 -12.94
N GLY A 181 -12.62 -20.24 -14.15
CA GLY A 181 -12.70 -19.39 -15.34
C GLY A 181 -11.47 -18.53 -15.61
N THR A 182 -10.49 -18.47 -14.69
CA THR A 182 -9.24 -17.75 -14.94
C THR A 182 -8.22 -18.62 -15.69
N PRO A 183 -7.35 -18.02 -16.53
CA PRO A 183 -6.29 -18.76 -17.22
C PRO A 183 -5.39 -19.57 -16.28
N ALA A 184 -5.01 -19.00 -15.13
CA ALA A 184 -4.16 -19.67 -14.15
C ALA A 184 -4.83 -20.91 -13.54
N ALA A 185 -6.15 -20.94 -13.42
CA ALA A 185 -6.87 -22.12 -12.92
C ALA A 185 -6.83 -23.31 -13.89
N ALA A 186 -6.61 -23.06 -15.17
CA ALA A 186 -6.51 -24.09 -16.22
C ALA A 186 -5.06 -24.61 -16.42
N MET A 187 -4.06 -24.03 -15.76
CA MET A 187 -2.68 -24.50 -15.83
C MET A 187 -2.52 -25.87 -15.15
N GLU A 188 -1.83 -26.80 -15.81
CA GLU A 188 -1.68 -28.18 -15.34
C GLU A 188 -0.65 -28.32 -14.20
N ASN A 189 0.41 -27.52 -14.22
CA ASN A 189 1.55 -27.61 -13.31
C ASN A 189 1.27 -26.87 -11.97
N GLN A 190 0.24 -27.30 -11.27
CA GLN A 190 -0.06 -26.83 -9.91
C GLN A 190 1.03 -27.28 -8.94
N VAL A 191 1.42 -26.39 -8.03
CA VAL A 191 2.45 -26.69 -7.01
C VAL A 191 1.84 -27.59 -5.93
N PRO A 192 2.52 -28.67 -5.48
CA PRO A 192 2.06 -29.53 -4.39
C PRO A 192 1.83 -28.75 -3.09
N GLU A 193 0.82 -29.14 -2.32
CA GLU A 193 0.37 -28.40 -1.13
C GLU A 193 1.44 -28.32 -0.03
N ASP A 194 2.20 -29.38 0.17
CA ASP A 194 3.31 -29.42 1.14
C ASP A 194 4.45 -28.45 0.76
N VAL A 195 4.76 -28.36 -0.53
CA VAL A 195 5.74 -27.39 -1.07
C VAL A 195 5.23 -25.97 -0.85
N VAL A 196 3.96 -25.70 -1.16
CA VAL A 196 3.35 -24.39 -0.95
C VAL A 196 3.40 -23.97 0.52
N LYS A 197 3.05 -24.88 1.44
CA LYS A 197 3.10 -24.63 2.90
C LYS A 197 4.52 -24.32 3.37
N ASN A 198 5.51 -25.08 2.90
CA ASN A 198 6.90 -24.84 3.23
C ASN A 198 7.34 -23.45 2.77
N ARG A 199 7.11 -23.11 1.50
CA ARG A 199 7.46 -21.81 0.92
C ARG A 199 6.73 -20.68 1.64
N PHE A 200 5.46 -20.84 1.94
CA PHE A 200 4.67 -19.82 2.64
C PHE A 200 5.24 -19.51 4.03
N ASN A 201 5.63 -20.52 4.80
CA ASN A 201 6.26 -20.32 6.12
C ASN A 201 7.60 -19.59 5.98
N ARG A 202 8.46 -19.96 5.03
CA ARG A 202 9.73 -19.29 4.75
C ARG A 202 9.52 -17.83 4.31
N LEU A 203 8.49 -17.57 3.51
CA LEU A 203 8.13 -16.19 3.14
C LEU A 203 7.73 -15.38 4.36
N LEU A 204 6.87 -15.93 5.24
CA LEU A 204 6.46 -15.25 6.48
C LEU A 204 7.65 -14.93 7.39
N GLU A 205 8.57 -15.88 7.56
CA GLU A 205 9.80 -15.69 8.34
C GLU A 205 10.63 -14.53 7.75
N THR A 206 10.88 -14.56 6.43
CA THR A 206 11.68 -13.52 5.75
C THR A 206 11.01 -12.15 5.83
N VAL A 207 9.70 -12.06 5.60
CA VAL A 207 8.95 -10.79 5.71
C VAL A 207 9.02 -10.25 7.14
N ASN A 208 8.82 -11.10 8.15
CA ASN A 208 8.87 -10.69 9.55
C ASN A 208 10.28 -10.23 9.96
N GLU A 209 11.33 -10.92 9.53
CA GLU A 209 12.71 -10.53 9.78
C GLU A 209 13.00 -9.15 9.19
N VAL A 210 12.67 -8.94 7.91
CA VAL A 210 12.89 -7.67 7.23
C VAL A 210 12.09 -6.54 7.87
N SER A 211 10.79 -6.74 8.12
CA SER A 211 9.93 -5.75 8.74
C SER A 211 10.44 -5.34 10.13
N ARG A 212 10.81 -6.32 10.97
CA ARG A 212 11.37 -6.04 12.30
C ARG A 212 12.69 -5.26 12.24
N SER A 213 13.53 -5.51 11.23
CA SER A 213 14.83 -4.82 11.09
C SER A 213 14.70 -3.30 10.87
N ILE A 214 13.52 -2.85 10.42
CA ILE A 214 13.24 -1.43 10.11
C ILE A 214 12.11 -0.84 10.96
N SER A 215 11.42 -1.67 11.76
CA SER A 215 10.19 -1.24 12.45
C SER A 215 10.43 -0.22 13.55
N ASN A 216 11.61 -0.17 14.16
CA ASN A 216 11.93 0.73 15.28
C ASN A 216 12.46 2.11 14.87
N ARG A 217 12.54 2.40 13.57
CA ARG A 217 13.15 3.65 13.05
C ARG A 217 12.47 4.95 13.49
N TYR A 218 11.23 4.87 13.94
CA TYR A 218 10.48 6.03 14.42
C TYR A 218 10.46 6.16 15.96
N GLU A 219 11.02 5.20 16.70
CA GLU A 219 11.07 5.26 18.15
C GLU A 219 11.85 6.49 18.63
N GLY A 220 11.29 7.19 19.63
CA GLY A 220 11.83 8.45 20.13
C GLY A 220 11.50 9.69 19.29
N THR A 221 10.91 9.54 18.09
CA THR A 221 10.51 10.68 17.24
C THR A 221 9.12 11.18 17.57
N VAL A 222 8.83 12.44 17.20
CA VAL A 222 7.48 13.00 17.23
C VAL A 222 6.84 12.87 15.85
N GLN A 223 5.66 12.25 15.81
CA GLN A 223 4.93 12.01 14.57
C GLN A 223 3.51 12.57 14.65
N GLN A 224 3.00 13.07 13.54
CA GLN A 224 1.61 13.51 13.44
C GLN A 224 0.70 12.31 13.21
N VAL A 225 -0.26 12.13 14.11
CA VAL A 225 -1.24 11.02 14.10
C VAL A 225 -2.64 11.58 13.87
N LEU A 226 -3.37 11.04 12.91
CA LEU A 226 -4.81 11.25 12.79
C LEU A 226 -5.50 10.24 13.72
N VAL A 227 -6.22 10.75 14.71
CA VAL A 227 -6.93 9.90 15.70
C VAL A 227 -8.18 9.32 15.03
N GLU A 228 -8.31 8.01 15.06
CA GLU A 228 -9.38 7.28 14.36
C GLU A 228 -10.44 6.73 15.31
N ASP A 229 -10.01 6.20 16.46
CA ASP A 229 -10.94 5.55 17.40
C ASP A 229 -10.40 5.53 18.85
N VAL A 230 -11.24 5.10 19.77
CA VAL A 230 -10.83 4.69 21.12
C VAL A 230 -10.24 3.27 21.03
N ASP A 231 -9.25 2.97 21.86
CA ASP A 231 -8.67 1.63 21.92
C ASP A 231 -9.71 0.59 22.38
N ASP A 232 -9.78 -0.55 21.68
CA ASP A 232 -10.78 -1.61 21.96
C ASP A 232 -10.56 -2.31 23.31
N HIS A 233 -9.36 -2.20 23.90
CA HIS A 233 -8.98 -2.89 25.13
C HIS A 233 -8.87 -1.96 26.33
N ASP A 234 -8.60 -0.67 26.10
CA ASP A 234 -8.44 0.33 27.14
C ASP A 234 -9.02 1.70 26.73
N ALA A 235 -10.18 2.05 27.25
CA ALA A 235 -10.88 3.31 26.96
C ALA A 235 -10.11 4.58 27.38
N SER A 236 -9.00 4.46 28.13
CA SER A 236 -8.11 5.58 28.43
C SER A 236 -7.08 5.86 27.32
N TYR A 237 -7.04 5.01 26.29
CA TYR A 237 -6.20 5.15 25.10
C TYR A 237 -7.06 5.43 23.87
N VAL A 238 -6.46 6.13 22.93
CA VAL A 238 -6.96 6.31 21.56
C VAL A 238 -5.98 5.71 20.57
N THR A 239 -6.50 5.37 19.40
CA THR A 239 -5.72 4.84 18.28
C THR A 239 -5.80 5.77 17.10
N GLY A 240 -4.72 5.83 16.33
CA GLY A 240 -4.69 6.63 15.12
C GLY A 240 -3.53 6.22 14.21
N ARG A 241 -3.46 6.81 13.04
CA ARG A 241 -2.43 6.47 12.05
C ARG A 241 -1.53 7.64 11.74
N MET A 242 -0.23 7.32 11.60
CA MET A 242 0.74 8.22 11.01
C MET A 242 0.53 8.35 9.50
N THR A 243 1.21 9.29 8.86
CA THR A 243 1.18 9.45 7.39
C THR A 243 1.65 8.19 6.65
N ASN A 244 2.57 7.43 7.24
CA ASN A 244 3.08 6.16 6.71
C ASN A 244 2.15 4.94 6.95
N ASN A 245 0.94 5.16 7.44
CA ASN A 245 -0.11 4.16 7.73
C ASN A 245 0.15 3.25 8.95
N ILE A 246 1.19 3.51 9.74
CA ILE A 246 1.46 2.73 10.95
C ILE A 246 0.53 3.21 12.06
N LEU A 247 -0.03 2.25 12.80
CA LEU A 247 -0.92 2.49 13.92
C LEU A 247 -0.15 2.96 15.15
N VAL A 248 -0.74 3.88 15.90
CA VAL A 248 -0.19 4.39 17.17
C VAL A 248 -1.28 4.34 18.22
N HIS A 249 -0.95 3.83 19.43
CA HIS A 249 -1.78 3.84 20.62
C HIS A 249 -1.17 4.84 21.62
N PHE A 250 -1.98 5.73 22.17
CA PHE A 250 -1.52 6.69 23.16
C PHE A 250 -2.65 7.14 24.10
N PRO A 251 -2.33 7.59 25.34
CA PRO A 251 -3.35 8.09 26.25
C PRO A 251 -4.11 9.28 25.65
N GLY A 252 -5.44 9.21 25.69
CA GLY A 252 -6.29 10.26 25.13
C GLY A 252 -7.77 9.96 25.31
N SER A 253 -8.60 10.98 25.11
CA SER A 253 -10.06 10.86 25.17
C SER A 253 -10.68 10.77 23.78
N LYS A 254 -11.92 10.27 23.71
CA LYS A 254 -12.71 10.21 22.46
C LYS A 254 -12.89 11.56 21.75
N ASP A 255 -12.70 12.66 22.45
CA ASP A 255 -12.84 14.01 21.87
C ASP A 255 -11.73 14.33 20.88
N LEU A 256 -10.66 13.54 20.88
CA LEU A 256 -9.56 13.65 19.90
C LEU A 256 -9.89 12.98 18.57
N ILE A 257 -10.92 12.15 18.47
CA ILE A 257 -11.28 11.45 17.22
C ILE A 257 -11.52 12.46 16.10
N GLY A 258 -10.89 12.23 14.93
CA GLY A 258 -10.93 13.11 13.76
C GLY A 258 -9.98 14.30 13.85
N THR A 259 -9.14 14.41 14.88
CA THR A 259 -8.11 15.44 15.00
C THR A 259 -6.71 14.92 14.66
N LEU A 260 -5.83 15.84 14.28
CA LEU A 260 -4.41 15.57 14.09
C LEU A 260 -3.66 15.96 15.36
N VAL A 261 -2.93 15.00 15.92
CA VAL A 261 -2.21 15.16 17.18
C VAL A 261 -0.73 14.83 16.98
N ASN A 262 0.17 15.61 17.55
CA ASN A 262 1.57 15.26 17.62
C ASN A 262 1.81 14.28 18.76
N VAL A 263 2.41 13.13 18.44
CA VAL A 263 2.65 12.04 19.38
C VAL A 263 4.13 11.68 19.37
N ARG A 264 4.76 11.68 20.55
CA ARG A 264 6.12 11.12 20.74
C ARG A 264 6.01 9.61 20.83
N LEU A 265 6.64 8.91 19.91
CA LEU A 265 6.64 7.45 19.87
C LEU A 265 7.62 6.91 20.92
N THR A 266 7.12 6.14 21.87
CA THR A 266 7.91 5.66 23.03
C THR A 266 8.40 4.24 22.88
N GLU A 267 7.65 3.38 22.22
CA GLU A 267 7.94 1.97 22.07
C GLU A 267 7.39 1.41 20.76
N CYS A 268 8.21 0.68 20.00
CA CYS A 268 7.80 -0.09 18.84
C CYS A 268 7.34 -1.50 19.25
N ARG A 269 6.11 -1.85 18.93
CA ARG A 269 5.51 -3.18 19.15
C ARG A 269 5.45 -4.01 17.85
N GLY A 270 6.36 -3.76 16.93
CA GLY A 270 6.45 -4.44 15.62
C GLY A 270 5.50 -3.84 14.58
N PHE A 271 4.19 -3.99 14.73
CA PHE A 271 3.20 -3.50 13.77
C PHE A 271 2.55 -2.18 14.16
N TYR A 272 2.76 -1.70 15.37
CA TYR A 272 2.26 -0.45 15.90
C TYR A 272 3.23 0.16 16.89
N TYR A 273 2.99 1.41 17.27
CA TYR A 273 3.75 2.10 18.29
C TYR A 273 2.87 2.46 19.49
N MET A 274 3.48 2.43 20.67
CA MET A 274 2.99 3.18 21.81
C MET A 274 3.55 4.59 21.75
N GLY A 275 2.80 5.56 22.28
CA GLY A 275 3.27 6.93 22.30
C GLY A 275 2.63 7.76 23.41
N GLU A 276 3.04 9.01 23.49
CA GLU A 276 2.51 10.02 24.41
C GLU A 276 2.21 11.30 23.62
N GLN A 277 1.11 11.95 23.92
CA GLN A 277 0.76 13.21 23.29
C GLN A 277 1.82 14.26 23.62
N GLU A 278 2.39 14.87 22.59
CA GLU A 278 3.33 15.99 22.77
C GLU A 278 2.52 17.25 23.01
N ASN A 279 2.64 17.83 24.19
CA ASN A 279 2.03 19.13 24.47
C ASN A 279 2.70 20.21 23.62
N ALA A 280 1.90 21.02 22.93
CA ALA A 280 2.36 22.12 22.09
C ALA A 280 3.00 23.24 22.92
#